data_b3adaffa0e3424f60933eaf0a9cb66c7
#
_entry.id   b3adaffa0e3424f60933eaf0a9cb66c7
#
_cell.length_a   1.000
_cell.length_b   1.000
_cell.length_c   1.000
_cell.angle_alpha   90.00
_cell.angle_beta   90.00
_cell.angle_gamma   90.00
#
_symmetry.space_group_name_H-M   'P 1'
#
loop_
_entity.id
_entity.type
_entity.pdbx_description
1 polymer ?
#
loop_
_entity_poly.entity_id
_entity_poly.type
_entity_poly.pdbx_seq_one_letter_code
_entity_poly.pdbx_strand_id
1 'polypeptide(L)'
;HGFFLGEHGFWCKHHTFQEAINVPLIISSPDKKRNFKTDALVEYIDIYPTLAELVGITPPDYIQGESLVPLLENPKQKFRDEIYSRYQFREVVQDYDFSYHEILNYNKFYIDRKGARTPTSDSDVRVAGYMLFDMKNDPKQSIDLSKKPKYIHIVKKYANKLKKMRDFS
;
A
#
# COMPACT_ATOMS: atom_id res chain seq x y z
N HIS A 1 1.84 10.76 -4.88
CA HIS A 1 2.89 10.50 -3.88
C HIS A 1 2.92 11.61 -2.85
N GLY A 2 3.16 11.27 -1.58
CA GLY A 2 3.55 12.21 -0.55
C GLY A 2 5.03 12.59 -0.66
N PHE A 3 5.58 13.25 0.38
CA PHE A 3 6.94 13.76 0.35
C PHE A 3 7.51 13.84 1.76
N PHE A 4 8.73 13.34 1.97
CA PHE A 4 9.47 13.46 3.22
C PHE A 4 10.22 14.78 3.26
N LEU A 5 10.18 15.45 4.40
CA LEU A 5 10.90 16.69 4.70
C LEU A 5 11.90 16.51 5.84
N GLY A 6 12.34 15.28 6.09
CA GLY A 6 13.24 14.87 7.16
C GLY A 6 12.68 13.77 8.07
N GLU A 7 11.38 13.43 7.95
CA GLU A 7 10.78 12.33 8.70
C GLU A 7 11.53 11.03 8.43
N HIS A 8 11.74 10.23 9.47
CA HIS A 8 12.53 9.00 9.44
C HIS A 8 13.97 9.18 8.89
N GLY A 9 14.48 10.42 8.83
CA GLY A 9 15.77 10.74 8.21
C GLY A 9 15.76 10.71 6.67
N PHE A 10 14.57 10.68 6.04
CA PHE A 10 14.41 10.65 4.58
C PHE A 10 14.01 12.00 3.99
N TRP A 11 14.32 12.16 2.72
CA TRP A 11 13.91 13.26 1.86
C TRP A 11 13.29 12.72 0.58
N CYS A 12 12.47 13.53 -0.09
CA CYS A 12 11.75 13.13 -1.30
C CYS A 12 10.66 12.08 -1.00
N LYS A 13 10.42 11.13 -1.92
CA LYS A 13 9.26 10.22 -1.87
C LYS A 13 9.60 8.73 -2.07
N HIS A 14 10.88 8.41 -1.99
CA HIS A 14 11.38 7.09 -2.39
C HIS A 14 11.29 6.06 -1.25
N HIS A 15 10.10 5.89 -0.67
CA HIS A 15 9.86 4.94 0.42
C HIS A 15 8.40 4.47 0.49
N THR A 16 8.11 3.55 1.42
CA THR A 16 6.78 2.97 1.67
C THR A 16 6.17 3.40 3.02
N PHE A 17 6.74 4.38 3.73
CA PHE A 17 6.14 4.97 4.93
C PHE A 17 4.95 5.88 4.60
N GLN A 18 4.15 6.21 5.63
CA GLN A 18 2.91 6.99 5.48
C GLN A 18 3.11 8.31 4.74
N GLU A 19 4.22 9.02 4.97
CA GLU A 19 4.52 10.29 4.30
C GLU A 19 4.60 10.15 2.78
N ALA A 20 4.94 8.96 2.27
CA ALA A 20 5.03 8.70 0.84
C ALA A 20 3.75 8.08 0.26
N ILE A 21 3.03 7.25 1.01
CA ILE A 21 1.91 6.46 0.49
C ILE A 21 0.53 6.99 0.88
N ASN A 22 0.39 7.66 2.02
CA ASN A 22 -0.87 8.24 2.46
C ASN A 22 -1.01 9.67 1.94
N VAL A 23 -1.73 9.82 0.83
CA VAL A 23 -1.91 11.10 0.15
C VAL A 23 -3.39 11.45 0.02
N PRO A 24 -3.76 12.74 -0.01
CA PRO A 24 -5.13 13.15 -0.22
C PRO A 24 -5.67 12.64 -1.57
N LEU A 25 -6.86 12.04 -1.53
CA LEU A 25 -7.65 11.70 -2.70
C LEU A 25 -8.98 12.43 -2.61
N ILE A 26 -9.29 13.28 -3.59
CA ILE A 26 -10.54 14.04 -3.66
C ILE A 26 -11.24 13.67 -4.96
N ILE A 27 -12.49 13.20 -4.85
CA ILE A 27 -13.32 12.86 -6.00
C ILE A 27 -14.56 13.78 -5.97
N SER A 28 -14.82 14.43 -7.08
CA SER A 28 -16.03 15.23 -7.28
C SER A 28 -16.80 14.71 -8.50
N SER A 29 -18.05 14.35 -8.30
CA SER A 29 -18.97 13.91 -9.37
C SER A 29 -20.31 14.63 -9.20
N PRO A 30 -20.94 15.11 -10.31
CA PRO A 30 -22.20 15.86 -10.26
C PRO A 30 -23.34 15.11 -9.56
N ASP A 31 -23.42 13.80 -9.78
CA ASP A 31 -24.53 12.94 -9.35
C ASP A 31 -24.28 12.20 -8.04
N LYS A 32 -23.18 12.47 -7.37
CA LYS A 32 -22.81 11.80 -6.12
C LYS A 32 -22.90 12.74 -4.93
N LYS A 33 -22.96 12.13 -3.72
CA LYS A 33 -22.98 12.88 -2.46
C LYS A 33 -21.74 13.78 -2.34
N ARG A 34 -21.93 14.91 -1.68
CA ARG A 34 -20.89 15.93 -1.47
C ARG A 34 -20.58 16.10 0.01
N ASN A 35 -19.45 16.72 0.31
CA ASN A 35 -19.05 17.15 1.65
C ASN A 35 -18.96 16.04 2.69
N PHE A 36 -18.39 14.90 2.34
CA PHE A 36 -18.08 13.85 3.31
C PHE A 36 -16.62 13.39 3.19
N LYS A 37 -16.20 12.64 4.18
CA LYS A 37 -14.88 11.98 4.23
C LYS A 37 -15.06 10.50 4.55
N THR A 38 -14.11 9.70 4.12
CA THR A 38 -14.01 8.29 4.49
C THR A 38 -12.56 7.98 4.90
N ASP A 39 -12.41 7.07 5.86
CA ASP A 39 -11.12 6.52 6.28
C ASP A 39 -10.88 5.14 5.64
N ALA A 40 -11.65 4.79 4.60
CA ALA A 40 -11.48 3.54 3.88
C ALA A 40 -10.09 3.45 3.26
N LEU A 41 -9.47 2.27 3.38
CA LEU A 41 -8.22 1.97 2.71
C LEU A 41 -8.48 1.85 1.20
N VAL A 42 -7.76 2.64 0.41
CA VAL A 42 -7.87 2.70 -1.05
C VAL A 42 -6.49 2.74 -1.69
N GLU A 43 -6.39 2.36 -2.95
CA GLU A 43 -5.13 2.33 -3.69
C GLU A 43 -5.25 3.12 -5.01
N TYR A 44 -4.14 3.54 -5.58
CA TYR A 44 -4.15 4.26 -6.87
C TYR A 44 -4.72 3.44 -8.03
N ILE A 45 -4.61 2.12 -7.97
CA ILE A 45 -5.20 1.23 -8.98
C ILE A 45 -6.73 1.32 -9.03
N ASP A 46 -7.36 1.80 -7.95
CA ASP A 46 -8.82 1.96 -7.85
C ASP A 46 -9.35 3.17 -8.65
N ILE A 47 -8.47 4.11 -9.01
CA ILE A 47 -8.86 5.34 -9.73
C ILE A 47 -9.41 4.99 -11.11
N TYR A 48 -8.74 4.11 -11.85
CA TYR A 48 -9.16 3.77 -13.21
C TYR A 48 -10.57 3.12 -13.26
N PRO A 49 -10.85 2.04 -12.51
CA PRO A 49 -12.20 1.46 -12.51
C PRO A 49 -13.25 2.42 -11.97
N THR A 50 -12.91 3.31 -11.04
CA THR A 50 -13.82 4.35 -10.54
C THR A 50 -14.22 5.31 -11.65
N LEU A 51 -13.26 5.82 -12.42
CA LEU A 51 -13.53 6.71 -13.53
C LEU A 51 -14.34 6.02 -14.64
N ALA A 52 -14.01 4.77 -14.96
CA ALA A 52 -14.73 3.97 -15.93
C ALA A 52 -16.22 3.82 -15.55
N GLU A 53 -16.49 3.44 -14.29
CA GLU A 53 -17.87 3.30 -13.80
C GLU A 53 -18.61 4.61 -13.79
N LEU A 54 -17.99 5.72 -13.36
CA LEU A 54 -18.62 7.04 -13.34
C LEU A 54 -19.07 7.54 -14.73
N VAL A 55 -18.39 7.10 -15.79
CA VAL A 55 -18.75 7.46 -17.18
C VAL A 55 -19.47 6.33 -17.92
N GLY A 56 -19.86 5.25 -17.25
CA GLY A 56 -20.62 4.14 -17.83
C GLY A 56 -19.80 3.24 -18.75
N ILE A 57 -18.48 3.17 -18.58
CA ILE A 57 -17.59 2.29 -19.35
C ILE A 57 -17.25 1.07 -18.52
N THR A 58 -17.39 -0.13 -19.08
CA THR A 58 -16.93 -1.37 -18.43
C THR A 58 -15.42 -1.47 -18.54
N PRO A 59 -14.69 -1.52 -17.40
CA PRO A 59 -13.25 -1.70 -17.42
C PRO A 59 -12.87 -3.14 -17.86
N PRO A 60 -11.65 -3.36 -18.39
CA PRO A 60 -11.17 -4.69 -18.74
C PRO A 60 -11.07 -5.62 -17.53
N ASP A 61 -11.30 -6.93 -17.72
CA ASP A 61 -11.31 -7.94 -16.65
C ASP A 61 -9.94 -8.17 -15.97
N TYR A 62 -8.85 -7.76 -16.61
CA TYR A 62 -7.49 -7.96 -16.09
C TYR A 62 -7.04 -6.89 -15.08
N ILE A 63 -7.83 -5.86 -14.82
CA ILE A 63 -7.46 -4.83 -13.83
C ILE A 63 -7.61 -5.37 -12.41
N GLN A 64 -6.72 -4.91 -11.52
CA GLN A 64 -6.69 -5.34 -10.12
C GLN A 64 -7.39 -4.36 -9.17
N GLY A 65 -7.66 -3.13 -9.63
CA GLY A 65 -8.33 -2.11 -8.83
C GLY A 65 -9.83 -2.34 -8.72
N GLU A 66 -10.43 -1.80 -7.68
CA GLU A 66 -11.87 -1.83 -7.42
C GLU A 66 -12.45 -0.41 -7.51
N SER A 67 -13.67 -0.27 -8.02
CA SER A 67 -14.31 1.04 -8.10
C SER A 67 -14.65 1.62 -6.73
N LEU A 68 -14.33 2.89 -6.53
CA LEU A 68 -14.66 3.66 -5.32
C LEU A 68 -16.09 4.24 -5.34
N VAL A 69 -16.88 4.01 -6.41
CA VAL A 69 -18.25 4.49 -6.50
C VAL A 69 -19.11 4.08 -5.30
N PRO A 70 -19.04 2.85 -4.77
CA PRO A 70 -19.74 2.49 -3.55
C PRO A 70 -19.41 3.38 -2.34
N LEU A 71 -18.16 3.84 -2.21
CA LEU A 71 -17.77 4.79 -1.16
C LEU A 71 -18.32 6.20 -1.39
N LEU A 72 -18.50 6.60 -2.64
CA LEU A 72 -19.16 7.88 -2.99
C LEU A 72 -20.66 7.87 -2.64
N GLU A 73 -21.28 6.71 -2.55
CA GLU A 73 -22.68 6.51 -2.16
C GLU A 73 -22.82 6.32 -0.64
N ASN A 74 -21.93 5.50 -0.06
CA ASN A 74 -21.90 5.23 1.37
C ASN A 74 -20.47 5.28 1.92
N PRO A 75 -20.01 6.44 2.40
CA PRO A 75 -18.64 6.64 2.88
C PRO A 75 -18.25 5.84 4.12
N LYS A 76 -19.23 5.27 4.82
CA LYS A 76 -19.02 4.40 5.99
C LYS A 76 -18.97 2.92 5.64
N GLN A 77 -19.18 2.59 4.38
CA GLN A 77 -19.09 1.21 3.93
C GLN A 77 -17.66 0.69 4.08
N LYS A 78 -17.55 -0.55 4.54
CA LYS A 78 -16.27 -1.27 4.48
C LYS A 78 -15.94 -1.53 3.01
N PHE A 79 -14.72 -1.19 2.60
CA PHE A 79 -14.25 -1.35 1.23
C PHE A 79 -13.25 -2.49 1.14
N ARG A 80 -12.07 -2.34 1.70
CA ARG A 80 -11.07 -3.41 1.75
C ARG A 80 -10.46 -3.55 3.16
N ASP A 81 -9.86 -4.69 3.41
CA ASP A 81 -9.23 -4.98 4.71
C ASP A 81 -7.80 -4.46 4.79
N GLU A 82 -7.10 -4.41 3.66
CA GLU A 82 -5.68 -4.09 3.63
C GLU A 82 -5.27 -3.47 2.29
N ILE A 83 -4.19 -2.72 2.30
CA ILE A 83 -3.52 -2.17 1.11
C ILE A 83 -2.13 -2.75 0.97
N TYR A 84 -1.64 -2.74 -0.28
CA TYR A 84 -0.29 -3.14 -0.63
C TYR A 84 0.40 -2.02 -1.41
N SER A 85 1.68 -1.78 -1.10
CA SER A 85 2.51 -0.87 -1.90
C SER A 85 3.92 -1.40 -2.02
N ARG A 86 4.54 -1.14 -3.16
CA ARG A 86 5.91 -1.52 -3.44
C ARG A 86 6.68 -0.36 -4.06
N TYR A 87 7.90 -0.17 -3.57
CA TYR A 87 8.86 0.72 -4.19
C TYR A 87 10.25 0.07 -4.21
N GLN A 88 10.73 -0.28 -5.40
CA GLN A 88 12.00 -0.99 -5.59
C GLN A 88 12.08 -2.26 -4.71
N PHE A 89 12.98 -2.25 -3.73
CA PHE A 89 13.23 -3.34 -2.78
C PHE A 89 12.48 -3.18 -1.45
N ARG A 90 11.47 -2.35 -1.39
CA ARG A 90 10.62 -2.16 -0.20
C ARG A 90 9.19 -2.51 -0.53
N GLU A 91 8.59 -3.29 0.33
CA GLU A 91 7.16 -3.63 0.26
C GLU A 91 6.49 -3.33 1.58
N VAL A 92 5.21 -3.03 1.51
CA VAL A 92 4.36 -2.82 2.68
C VAL A 92 3.00 -3.45 2.45
N VAL A 93 2.48 -4.11 3.48
CA VAL A 93 1.07 -4.42 3.63
C VAL A 93 0.57 -3.74 4.90
N GLN A 94 -0.55 -3.06 4.79
CA GLN A 94 -1.13 -2.30 5.88
C GLN A 94 -2.63 -2.54 5.96
N ASP A 95 -3.12 -2.75 7.17
CA ASP A 95 -4.54 -2.68 7.50
C ASP A 95 -4.81 -1.55 8.51
N TYR A 96 -5.98 -1.54 9.12
CA TYR A 96 -6.36 -0.51 10.11
C TYR A 96 -5.62 -0.64 11.45
N ASP A 97 -5.00 -1.79 11.72
CA ASP A 97 -4.32 -2.06 12.99
C ASP A 97 -2.81 -1.93 12.87
N PHE A 98 -2.24 -2.49 11.79
CA PHE A 98 -0.79 -2.59 11.63
C PHE A 98 -0.32 -2.27 10.21
N SER A 99 0.88 -1.71 10.14
CA SER A 99 1.66 -1.57 8.90
C SER A 99 2.92 -2.41 9.01
N TYR A 100 3.08 -3.37 8.11
CA TYR A 100 4.23 -4.28 8.08
C TYR A 100 5.03 -4.06 6.80
N HIS A 101 6.32 -3.80 6.97
CA HIS A 101 7.24 -3.50 5.88
C HIS A 101 8.29 -4.59 5.75
N GLU A 102 8.67 -4.92 4.52
CA GLU A 102 9.84 -5.73 4.22
C GLU A 102 10.84 -4.96 3.37
N ILE A 103 12.12 -5.18 3.65
CA ILE A 103 13.23 -4.75 2.84
C ILE A 103 13.75 -5.99 2.14
N LEU A 104 13.72 -5.99 0.83
CA LEU A 104 14.09 -7.13 0.01
C LEU A 104 15.53 -7.01 -0.47
N ASN A 105 16.19 -8.15 -0.61
CA ASN A 105 17.46 -8.27 -1.32
C ASN A 105 17.26 -9.25 -2.48
N TYR A 106 17.80 -8.91 -3.63
CA TYR A 106 17.69 -9.72 -4.84
C TYR A 106 19.02 -10.39 -5.14
N ASN A 107 19.05 -11.71 -5.21
CA ASN A 107 20.25 -12.45 -5.63
C ASN A 107 20.58 -12.20 -7.09
N LYS A 108 19.53 -12.12 -7.94
CA LYS A 108 19.64 -11.75 -9.35
C LYS A 108 18.55 -10.73 -9.68
N PHE A 109 18.89 -9.74 -10.47
CA PHE A 109 17.95 -8.71 -10.90
C PHE A 109 18.38 -8.16 -12.28
N TYR A 110 17.42 -7.64 -13.01
CA TYR A 110 17.69 -6.76 -14.13
C TYR A 110 17.44 -5.31 -13.73
N ILE A 111 18.13 -4.39 -14.41
CA ILE A 111 17.91 -2.95 -14.24
C ILE A 111 17.12 -2.49 -15.46
N ASP A 112 15.93 -1.93 -15.22
CA ASP A 112 15.11 -1.36 -16.27
C ASP A 112 15.72 -0.04 -16.80
N ARG A 113 15.11 0.51 -17.86
CA ARG A 113 15.57 1.79 -18.46
C ARG A 113 15.52 2.97 -17.52
N LYS A 114 14.80 2.87 -16.40
CA LYS A 114 14.66 3.90 -15.36
C LYS A 114 15.56 3.65 -14.14
N GLY A 115 16.39 2.59 -14.19
CA GLY A 115 17.29 2.22 -13.10
C GLY A 115 16.62 1.44 -11.96
N ALA A 116 15.37 1.01 -12.10
CA ALA A 116 14.73 0.17 -11.12
C ALA A 116 15.27 -1.27 -11.16
N ARG A 117 15.50 -1.85 -9.98
CA ARG A 117 15.95 -3.25 -9.84
C ARG A 117 14.74 -4.16 -9.70
N THR A 118 14.62 -5.12 -10.59
CA THR A 118 13.53 -6.11 -10.59
C THR A 118 14.15 -7.51 -10.50
N PRO A 119 13.69 -8.38 -9.57
CA PRO A 119 14.20 -9.75 -9.48
C PRO A 119 13.86 -10.51 -10.76
N THR A 120 14.73 -11.45 -11.14
CA THR A 120 14.51 -12.30 -12.32
C THR A 120 13.54 -13.45 -12.05
N SER A 121 13.38 -13.82 -10.77
CA SER A 121 12.40 -14.80 -10.28
C SER A 121 12.13 -14.60 -8.79
N ASP A 122 11.04 -15.15 -8.27
CA ASP A 122 10.69 -15.07 -6.84
C ASP A 122 11.70 -15.79 -5.96
N SER A 123 12.37 -16.83 -6.46
CA SER A 123 13.46 -17.51 -5.77
C SER A 123 14.69 -16.64 -5.56
N ASP A 124 14.82 -15.55 -6.30
CA ASP A 124 15.91 -14.58 -6.17
C ASP A 124 15.65 -13.53 -5.08
N VAL A 125 14.46 -13.50 -4.51
CA VAL A 125 14.05 -12.54 -3.47
C VAL A 125 14.34 -13.08 -2.08
N ARG A 126 15.02 -12.30 -1.25
CA ARG A 126 15.25 -12.57 0.18
C ARG A 126 14.84 -11.37 1.00
N VAL A 127 14.19 -11.63 2.15
CA VAL A 127 13.89 -10.58 3.12
C VAL A 127 15.17 -10.26 3.90
N ALA A 128 15.69 -9.05 3.68
CA ALA A 128 16.90 -8.55 4.35
C ALA A 128 16.58 -7.86 5.68
N GLY A 129 15.37 -7.34 5.84
CA GLY A 129 14.89 -6.69 7.05
C GLY A 129 13.38 -6.50 7.03
N TYR A 130 12.82 -6.26 8.19
CA TYR A 130 11.39 -6.00 8.33
C TYR A 130 11.11 -5.07 9.51
N MET A 131 9.97 -4.37 9.47
CA MET A 131 9.47 -3.47 10.51
C MET A 131 7.98 -3.67 10.68
N LEU A 132 7.46 -3.40 11.89
CA LEU A 132 6.04 -3.45 12.21
C LEU A 132 5.65 -2.22 13.01
N PHE A 133 4.56 -1.54 12.62
CA PHE A 133 4.05 -0.34 13.27
C PHE A 133 2.59 -0.51 13.65
N ASP A 134 2.20 0.04 14.80
CA ASP A 134 0.82 0.07 15.30
C ASP A 134 0.13 1.31 14.74
N MET A 135 -0.74 1.15 13.77
CA MET A 135 -1.38 2.28 13.08
C MET A 135 -2.42 3.02 13.92
N LYS A 136 -2.92 2.41 15.00
CA LYS A 136 -3.86 3.05 15.93
C LYS A 136 -3.16 3.98 16.91
N ASN A 137 -1.99 3.56 17.43
CA ASN A 137 -1.30 4.29 18.49
C ASN A 137 -0.06 5.05 17.97
N ASP A 138 0.46 4.68 16.82
CA ASP A 138 1.63 5.29 16.17
C ASP A 138 1.42 5.42 14.65
N PRO A 139 0.45 6.24 14.20
CA PRO A 139 0.16 6.42 12.78
C PRO A 139 1.33 7.03 11.99
N LYS A 140 2.31 7.62 12.68
CA LYS A 140 3.55 8.15 12.06
C LYS A 140 4.66 7.12 11.95
N GLN A 141 4.43 5.87 12.35
CA GLN A 141 5.38 4.78 12.21
C GLN A 141 6.77 5.06 12.84
N SER A 142 6.76 5.69 14.02
CA SER A 142 7.98 6.11 14.73
C SER A 142 8.60 5.00 15.58
N ILE A 143 7.80 3.99 15.98
CA ILE A 143 8.20 2.95 16.93
C ILE A 143 8.10 1.57 16.27
N ASP A 144 9.23 1.01 15.86
CA ASP A 144 9.27 -0.36 15.34
C ASP A 144 8.99 -1.39 16.43
N LEU A 145 7.92 -2.16 16.25
CA LEU A 145 7.47 -3.23 17.15
C LEU A 145 7.99 -4.61 16.75
N SER A 146 8.63 -4.75 15.60
CA SER A 146 8.94 -6.03 14.98
C SER A 146 9.84 -6.94 15.83
N LYS A 147 10.66 -6.36 16.70
CA LYS A 147 11.58 -7.09 17.58
C LYS A 147 11.01 -7.40 18.96
N LYS A 148 9.82 -6.91 19.30
CA LYS A 148 9.21 -7.14 20.61
C LYS A 148 8.52 -8.51 20.64
N PRO A 149 8.82 -9.40 21.63
CA PRO A 149 8.33 -10.78 21.66
C PRO A 149 6.81 -10.91 21.52
N LYS A 150 6.04 -10.00 22.11
CA LYS A 150 4.57 -10.05 22.06
C LYS A 150 3.99 -9.86 20.64
N TYR A 151 4.74 -9.30 19.69
CA TYR A 151 4.29 -9.03 18.32
C TYR A 151 4.81 -10.06 17.28
N ILE A 152 5.60 -11.06 17.68
CA ILE A 152 6.17 -12.06 16.77
C ILE A 152 5.08 -12.76 15.93
N HIS A 153 3.95 -13.08 16.55
CA HIS A 153 2.84 -13.74 15.83
C HIS A 153 2.21 -12.82 14.78
N ILE A 154 2.15 -11.50 15.05
CA ILE A 154 1.66 -10.49 14.11
C ILE A 154 2.65 -10.36 12.95
N VAL A 155 3.95 -10.24 13.24
CA VAL A 155 5.01 -10.23 12.21
C VAL A 155 4.87 -11.42 11.27
N LYS A 156 4.73 -12.65 11.80
CA LYS A 156 4.55 -13.85 10.98
C LYS A 156 3.29 -13.81 10.12
N LYS A 157 2.17 -13.31 10.67
CA LYS A 157 0.91 -13.17 9.93
C LYS A 157 1.10 -12.26 8.71
N TYR A 158 1.69 -11.08 8.89
CA TYR A 158 1.85 -10.10 7.81
C TYR A 158 2.95 -10.49 6.81
N ALA A 159 4.02 -11.14 7.27
CA ALA A 159 5.03 -11.71 6.38
C ALA A 159 4.42 -12.74 5.41
N ASN A 160 3.53 -13.59 5.91
CA ASN A 160 2.80 -14.53 5.06
C ASN A 160 1.85 -13.84 4.08
N LYS A 161 1.23 -12.70 4.47
CA LYS A 161 0.40 -11.91 3.56
C LYS A 161 1.23 -11.34 2.41
N LEU A 162 2.35 -10.67 2.71
CA LEU A 162 3.25 -10.13 1.68
C LEU A 162 3.79 -11.20 0.74
N LYS A 163 4.17 -12.36 1.29
CA LYS A 163 4.62 -13.48 0.46
C LYS A 163 3.56 -13.89 -0.55
N LYS A 164 2.31 -14.06 -0.12
CA LYS A 164 1.19 -14.41 -1.02
C LYS A 164 0.97 -13.33 -2.10
N MET A 165 1.06 -12.05 -1.75
CA MET A 165 0.90 -10.95 -2.71
C MET A 165 1.99 -10.97 -3.78
N ARG A 166 3.23 -11.32 -3.42
CA ARG A 166 4.34 -11.49 -4.38
C ARG A 166 4.10 -12.64 -5.36
N ASP A 167 3.53 -13.75 -4.88
CA ASP A 167 3.28 -14.94 -5.69
C ASP A 167 2.18 -14.71 -6.77
N PHE A 168 1.41 -13.60 -6.67
CA PHE A 168 0.35 -13.21 -7.60
C PHE A 168 0.70 -12.04 -8.52
N SER A 169 1.90 -11.46 -8.41
CA SER A 169 2.32 -10.27 -9.18
C SER A 169 3.28 -10.61 -10.36
#